data_589e26d7a3a32d9b4130af213e1daf8b
#
_entry.id   589e26d7a3a32d9b4130af213e1daf8b
#
_cell.length_a   1.000
_cell.length_b   1.000
_cell.length_c   1.000
_cell.angle_alpha   90.00
_cell.angle_beta   90.00
_cell.angle_gamma   90.00
#
_symmetry.space_group_name_H-M   'P 1'
#
loop_
_entity.id
_entity.type
_entity.pdbx_description
1 polymer ?
#
loop_
_entity_poly.entity_id
_entity_poly.type
_entity_poly.pdbx_seq_one_letter_code
_entity_poly.pdbx_strand_id
1 'polypeptide(L)'
;MDLKGKRVLVVGLGECGLAVAKWIHREGAFVCVADSRDNPPNRDALASIAPAAEVIAGPFVAAAFAGHDLIVLSPGVPRATPEIAAVDVPVVSEIELFAAGVRERAPGSKIIAITGSNGKTTTTALTAHLLNGAGVPAIACGNISPSALDALMDALDGAQLGKPLPQVWVVELSSFQLETTHHLNAEAATVLNVSEDHLDRYAGELANYAAAKSRVFQGRGVMVLNRDDDWSMANGRCGRTMVTFGLNPAPRGVDYGLAGRAICRGKEVLVAVDALKLSGLHNAANAMAALALCEAVGVAPARLVAPLKSFTGLPHRVETVAEIAGVSYIDDSKGTNVGASLAAIEGLETAAPGLEPYVVPLAVLVLFGLFILQSRGTASVGRLFG
;
A
#
# COMPACT_ATOMS: atom_id res chain seq x y z
N MET A 1 18.17 8.84 11.19
CA MET A 1 17.97 10.32 11.00
C MET A 1 17.92 10.93 12.39
N ASP A 2 18.87 11.80 12.74
CA ASP A 2 18.87 12.44 14.06
C ASP A 2 17.82 13.56 14.10
N LEU A 3 16.83 13.40 14.98
CA LEU A 3 15.71 14.34 15.19
C LEU A 3 15.82 15.08 16.52
N LYS A 4 16.75 14.69 17.41
CA LYS A 4 16.87 15.26 18.76
C LYS A 4 17.10 16.77 18.71
N GLY A 5 16.24 17.52 19.39
CA GLY A 5 16.30 18.99 19.47
C GLY A 5 15.91 19.74 18.19
N LYS A 6 15.52 19.05 17.12
CA LYS A 6 15.04 19.68 15.90
C LYS A 6 13.58 20.13 16.01
N ARG A 7 13.23 21.21 15.34
CA ARG A 7 11.85 21.66 15.17
C ARG A 7 11.27 20.98 13.92
N VAL A 8 10.32 20.06 14.12
CA VAL A 8 9.71 19.29 13.04
C VAL A 8 8.25 19.69 12.88
N LEU A 9 7.89 20.12 11.68
CA LEU A 9 6.52 20.43 11.31
C LEU A 9 5.83 19.20 10.71
N VAL A 10 4.76 18.73 11.34
CA VAL A 10 3.85 17.72 10.80
C VAL A 10 2.72 18.43 10.07
N VAL A 11 2.53 18.17 8.79
CA VAL A 11 1.45 18.77 8.00
C VAL A 11 0.32 17.79 7.80
N GLY A 12 -0.83 18.10 8.40
CA GLY A 12 -2.01 17.25 8.48
C GLY A 12 -2.00 16.34 9.72
N LEU A 13 -3.03 16.43 10.56
CA LEU A 13 -3.19 15.68 11.82
C LEU A 13 -4.27 14.57 11.68
N GLY A 14 -4.20 13.78 10.60
CA GLY A 14 -4.88 12.50 10.47
C GLY A 14 -4.16 11.39 11.24
N GLU A 15 -4.52 10.13 11.01
CA GLU A 15 -3.85 8.97 11.64
C GLU A 15 -2.35 8.96 11.39
N CYS A 16 -1.92 9.12 10.13
CA CYS A 16 -0.51 9.21 9.75
C CYS A 16 0.19 10.38 10.47
N GLY A 17 -0.41 11.58 10.49
CA GLY A 17 0.17 12.74 11.15
C GLY A 17 0.32 12.56 12.66
N LEU A 18 -0.64 11.90 13.31
CA LEU A 18 -0.53 11.56 14.74
C LEU A 18 0.60 10.55 14.98
N ALA A 19 0.73 9.52 14.13
CA ALA A 19 1.84 8.55 14.22
C ALA A 19 3.21 9.23 14.07
N VAL A 20 3.32 10.16 13.12
CA VAL A 20 4.52 11.00 12.95
C VAL A 20 4.80 11.82 14.19
N ALA A 21 3.79 12.50 14.77
CA ALA A 21 3.95 13.31 15.98
C ALA A 21 4.41 12.49 17.18
N LYS A 22 3.87 11.27 17.37
CA LYS A 22 4.32 10.31 18.39
C LYS A 22 5.81 9.97 18.20
N TRP A 23 6.18 9.62 16.98
CA TRP A 23 7.54 9.22 16.65
C TRP A 23 8.55 10.34 16.90
N ILE A 24 8.32 11.54 16.35
CA ILE A 24 9.25 12.65 16.51
C ILE A 24 9.35 13.12 17.96
N HIS A 25 8.25 13.08 18.73
CA HIS A 25 8.26 13.33 20.16
C HIS A 25 9.12 12.30 20.90
N ARG A 26 8.96 11.00 20.59
CA ARG A 26 9.78 9.91 21.15
C ARG A 26 11.27 10.09 20.84
N GLU A 27 11.61 10.61 19.67
CA GLU A 27 12.99 10.90 19.25
C GLU A 27 13.54 12.23 19.80
N GLY A 28 12.79 12.95 20.63
CA GLY A 28 13.22 14.16 21.33
C GLY A 28 13.22 15.43 20.45
N ALA A 29 12.41 15.46 19.39
CA ALA A 29 12.17 16.65 18.60
C ALA A 29 11.10 17.56 19.22
N PHE A 30 11.10 18.85 18.85
CA PHE A 30 10.00 19.77 19.09
C PHE A 30 8.92 19.53 18.05
N VAL A 31 7.73 19.15 18.52
CA VAL A 31 6.57 18.85 17.68
C VAL A 31 5.81 20.11 17.34
N CYS A 32 5.73 20.45 16.05
CA CYS A 32 4.83 21.46 15.52
C CYS A 32 3.87 20.79 14.55
N VAL A 33 2.62 21.22 14.51
CA VAL A 33 1.58 20.67 13.62
C VAL A 33 0.90 21.80 12.87
N ALA A 34 0.72 21.67 11.56
CA ALA A 34 -0.15 22.52 10.75
C ALA A 34 -1.25 21.65 10.12
N ASP A 35 -2.52 22.04 10.30
CA ASP A 35 -3.65 21.36 9.67
C ASP A 35 -4.61 22.39 9.07
N SER A 36 -5.04 22.18 7.84
CA SER A 36 -5.93 23.12 7.14
C SER A 36 -7.35 23.20 7.70
N ARG A 37 -7.71 22.28 8.57
CA ARG A 37 -9.00 22.27 9.27
C ARG A 37 -8.92 23.06 10.57
N ASP A 38 -9.97 23.78 10.90
CA ASP A 38 -10.05 24.52 12.17
C ASP A 38 -10.05 23.59 13.40
N ASN A 39 -10.60 22.39 13.25
CA ASN A 39 -10.64 21.35 14.27
C ASN A 39 -10.03 20.04 13.74
N PRO A 40 -8.71 19.85 13.85
CA PRO A 40 -8.04 18.62 13.45
C PRO A 40 -8.54 17.40 14.27
N PRO A 41 -8.77 16.23 13.66
CA PRO A 41 -9.45 15.10 14.30
C PRO A 41 -8.70 14.52 15.51
N ASN A 42 -7.37 14.58 15.53
CA ASN A 42 -6.53 13.96 16.57
C ASN A 42 -5.90 14.99 17.54
N ARG A 43 -6.50 16.17 17.68
CA ARG A 43 -5.96 17.25 18.52
C ARG A 43 -5.83 16.85 20.00
N ASP A 44 -6.86 16.20 20.55
CA ASP A 44 -6.85 15.78 21.96
C ASP A 44 -5.85 14.64 22.21
N ALA A 45 -5.75 13.70 21.26
CA ALA A 45 -4.74 12.63 21.30
C ALA A 45 -3.33 13.20 21.26
N LEU A 46 -3.07 14.19 20.40
CA LEU A 46 -1.78 14.89 20.35
C LEU A 46 -1.47 15.59 21.67
N ALA A 47 -2.42 16.32 22.25
CA ALA A 47 -2.25 17.03 23.52
C ALA A 47 -1.90 16.07 24.67
N SER A 48 -2.42 14.85 24.65
CA SER A 48 -2.11 13.82 25.65
C SER A 48 -0.70 13.24 25.49
N ILE A 49 -0.20 13.17 24.24
CA ILE A 49 1.11 12.54 23.93
C ILE A 49 2.23 13.57 23.99
N ALA A 50 2.01 14.75 23.43
CA ALA A 50 2.98 15.83 23.35
C ALA A 50 2.31 17.15 23.80
N PRO A 51 2.14 17.37 25.11
CA PRO A 51 1.44 18.54 25.65
C PRO A 51 2.06 19.88 25.24
N ALA A 52 3.36 19.89 24.91
CA ALA A 52 4.09 21.07 24.47
C ALA A 52 4.04 21.28 22.94
N ALA A 53 3.31 20.44 22.20
CA ALA A 53 3.19 20.57 20.75
C ALA A 53 2.46 21.87 20.38
N GLU A 54 3.05 22.61 19.45
CA GLU A 54 2.42 23.77 18.83
C GLU A 54 1.46 23.33 17.72
N VAL A 55 0.20 23.78 17.73
CA VAL A 55 -0.80 23.42 16.70
C VAL A 55 -1.32 24.67 16.02
N ILE A 56 -1.08 24.76 14.71
CA ILE A 56 -1.55 25.81 13.82
C ILE A 56 -2.72 25.20 13.01
N ALA A 57 -3.95 25.60 13.33
CA ALA A 57 -5.17 25.14 12.67
C ALA A 57 -5.75 26.21 11.75
N GLY A 58 -6.40 25.79 10.68
CA GLY A 58 -6.98 26.66 9.66
C GLY A 58 -6.14 26.73 8.37
N PRO A 59 -6.53 27.59 7.42
CA PRO A 59 -5.87 27.68 6.12
C PRO A 59 -4.35 27.86 6.24
N PHE A 60 -3.60 27.17 5.39
CA PHE A 60 -2.15 27.27 5.39
C PHE A 60 -1.69 28.69 5.03
N VAL A 61 -0.73 29.20 5.79
CA VAL A 61 -0.07 30.48 5.56
C VAL A 61 1.44 30.27 5.57
N ALA A 62 2.19 31.01 4.76
CA ALA A 62 3.63 30.81 4.61
C ALA A 62 4.39 30.88 5.96
N ALA A 63 3.94 31.73 6.89
CA ALA A 63 4.54 31.85 8.22
C ALA A 63 4.49 30.55 9.04
N ALA A 64 3.49 29.69 8.81
CA ALA A 64 3.36 28.40 9.50
C ALA A 64 4.46 27.40 9.10
N PHE A 65 5.12 27.60 7.98
CA PHE A 65 6.17 26.71 7.44
C PHE A 65 7.58 27.22 7.71
N ALA A 66 7.73 28.42 8.28
CA ALA A 66 9.04 29.01 8.54
C ALA A 66 9.65 28.50 9.87
N GLY A 67 10.99 28.45 9.94
CA GLY A 67 11.72 28.16 11.17
C GLY A 67 11.68 26.70 11.62
N HIS A 68 11.41 25.77 10.72
CA HIS A 68 11.46 24.32 10.96
C HIS A 68 12.72 23.72 10.31
N ASP A 69 13.26 22.65 10.89
CA ASP A 69 14.41 21.92 10.34
C ASP A 69 13.97 20.82 9.36
N LEU A 70 12.73 20.35 9.50
CA LEU A 70 12.13 19.27 8.70
C LEU A 70 10.62 19.44 8.63
N ILE A 71 10.05 19.13 7.50
CA ILE A 71 8.60 19.04 7.30
C ILE A 71 8.23 17.60 6.98
N VAL A 72 7.27 17.04 7.71
CA VAL A 72 6.72 15.71 7.45
C VAL A 72 5.29 15.85 6.93
N LEU A 73 5.10 15.44 5.67
CA LEU A 73 3.85 15.66 4.95
C LEU A 73 2.94 14.43 5.04
N SER A 74 1.71 14.63 5.54
CA SER A 74 0.67 13.60 5.47
C SER A 74 0.22 13.38 4.02
N PRO A 75 -0.12 12.14 3.60
CA PRO A 75 -0.48 11.80 2.22
C PRO A 75 -1.63 12.62 1.64
N GLY A 76 -2.59 13.04 2.49
CA GLY A 76 -3.74 13.84 2.09
C GLY A 76 -3.41 15.27 1.66
N VAL A 77 -2.21 15.78 1.98
CA VAL A 77 -1.80 17.14 1.62
C VAL A 77 -0.87 17.10 0.41
N PRO A 78 -1.20 17.78 -0.71
CA PRO A 78 -0.36 17.78 -1.89
C PRO A 78 0.98 18.48 -1.66
N ARG A 79 2.09 17.90 -2.15
CA ARG A 79 3.40 18.56 -2.16
C ARG A 79 3.39 19.85 -2.97
N ALA A 80 2.50 19.94 -3.97
CA ALA A 80 2.32 21.11 -4.83
C ALA A 80 1.54 22.28 -4.17
N THR A 81 1.08 22.12 -2.92
CA THR A 81 0.47 23.23 -2.16
C THR A 81 1.45 24.39 -2.13
N PRO A 82 1.05 25.62 -2.52
CA PRO A 82 1.99 26.74 -2.76
C PRO A 82 2.93 27.02 -1.57
N GLU A 83 2.40 27.00 -0.35
CA GLU A 83 3.15 27.26 0.89
C GLU A 83 4.18 26.15 1.15
N ILE A 84 3.88 24.91 0.75
CA ILE A 84 4.80 23.76 0.89
C ILE A 84 5.79 23.72 -0.26
N ALA A 85 5.35 24.09 -1.47
CA ALA A 85 6.23 24.13 -2.64
C ALA A 85 7.36 25.16 -2.49
N ALA A 86 7.10 26.23 -1.76
CA ALA A 86 8.00 27.37 -1.57
C ALA A 86 9.05 27.17 -0.45
N VAL A 87 9.01 26.06 0.31
CA VAL A 87 9.97 25.86 1.42
C VAL A 87 11.32 25.32 0.93
N ASP A 88 12.39 25.78 1.57
CA ASP A 88 13.77 25.36 1.28
C ASP A 88 14.25 24.21 2.20
N VAL A 89 13.44 23.84 3.21
CA VAL A 89 13.77 22.73 4.13
C VAL A 89 13.33 21.38 3.56
N PRO A 90 13.95 20.27 3.98
CA PRO A 90 13.53 18.93 3.56
C PRO A 90 12.06 18.67 3.86
N VAL A 91 11.34 18.16 2.85
CA VAL A 91 9.96 17.67 2.98
C VAL A 91 9.94 16.17 2.74
N VAL A 92 9.50 15.42 3.73
CA VAL A 92 9.52 13.95 3.70
C VAL A 92 8.16 13.38 4.08
N SER A 93 7.96 12.08 3.80
CA SER A 93 6.79 11.31 4.23
C SER A 93 7.05 10.63 5.58
N GLU A 94 5.97 10.09 6.19
CA GLU A 94 6.05 9.13 7.29
C GLU A 94 6.99 7.96 6.96
N ILE A 95 6.93 7.47 5.72
CA ILE A 95 7.70 6.32 5.24
C ILE A 95 9.21 6.58 5.25
N GLU A 96 9.63 7.82 5.01
CA GLU A 96 11.04 8.20 5.14
C GLU A 96 11.54 8.05 6.57
N LEU A 97 10.74 8.52 7.55
CA LEU A 97 11.06 8.38 8.98
C LEU A 97 11.04 6.91 9.41
N PHE A 98 10.03 6.15 8.96
CA PHE A 98 9.94 4.72 9.20
C PHE A 98 11.18 3.97 8.69
N ALA A 99 11.56 4.19 7.43
CA ALA A 99 12.71 3.53 6.85
C ALA A 99 14.02 3.88 7.57
N ALA A 100 14.16 5.13 8.02
CA ALA A 100 15.28 5.55 8.86
C ALA A 100 15.26 4.85 10.22
N GLY A 101 14.08 4.80 10.86
CA GLY A 101 13.88 4.13 12.15
C GLY A 101 14.17 2.64 12.10
N VAL A 102 13.73 1.93 11.07
CA VAL A 102 14.03 0.49 10.87
C VAL A 102 15.53 0.27 10.74
N ARG A 103 16.22 1.06 9.91
CA ARG A 103 17.68 0.93 9.74
C ARG A 103 18.46 1.15 11.05
N GLU A 104 17.99 2.06 11.87
CA GLU A 104 18.66 2.44 13.12
C GLU A 104 18.32 1.51 14.29
N ARG A 105 17.04 1.16 14.44
CA ARG A 105 16.50 0.45 15.62
C ARG A 105 16.29 -1.05 15.40
N ALA A 106 16.19 -1.48 14.13
CA ALA A 106 15.97 -2.87 13.73
C ALA A 106 16.87 -3.26 12.54
N PRO A 107 18.22 -3.10 12.62
CA PRO A 107 19.13 -3.21 11.48
C PRO A 107 19.17 -4.60 10.82
N GLY A 108 18.61 -5.63 11.48
CA GLY A 108 18.47 -6.98 10.91
C GLY A 108 17.16 -7.21 10.14
N SER A 109 16.22 -6.27 10.21
CA SER A 109 14.93 -6.38 9.54
C SER A 109 15.04 -5.95 8.07
N LYS A 110 14.26 -6.61 7.21
CA LYS A 110 14.11 -6.31 5.79
C LYS A 110 12.82 -5.56 5.52
N ILE A 111 12.79 -4.76 4.46
CA ILE A 111 11.58 -4.05 4.00
C ILE A 111 11.16 -4.60 2.64
N ILE A 112 9.91 -5.00 2.51
CA ILE A 112 9.22 -5.25 1.24
C ILE A 112 8.27 -4.09 0.98
N ALA A 113 8.34 -3.46 -0.18
CA ALA A 113 7.53 -2.30 -0.53
C ALA A 113 6.57 -2.61 -1.68
N ILE A 114 5.28 -2.36 -1.47
CA ILE A 114 4.22 -2.73 -2.41
C ILE A 114 3.39 -1.49 -2.76
N THR A 115 3.32 -1.17 -4.05
CA THR A 115 2.42 -0.16 -4.59
C THR A 115 1.72 -0.64 -5.86
N GLY A 116 0.78 0.12 -6.37
CA GLY A 116 -0.01 -0.13 -7.56
C GLY A 116 -1.31 0.65 -7.53
N SER A 117 -2.09 0.65 -8.58
CA SER A 117 -3.46 1.17 -8.55
C SER A 117 -4.35 0.20 -7.79
N ASN A 118 -4.33 -1.07 -8.14
CA ASN A 118 -5.16 -2.13 -7.57
C ASN A 118 -4.32 -3.25 -6.96
N GLY A 119 -4.92 -4.08 -6.07
CA GLY A 119 -4.29 -5.27 -5.49
C GLY A 119 -3.32 -5.02 -4.33
N LYS A 120 -2.97 -3.79 -4.00
CA LYS A 120 -2.00 -3.43 -2.95
C LYS A 120 -2.25 -4.15 -1.62
N THR A 121 -3.41 -3.93 -1.03
CA THR A 121 -3.75 -4.45 0.31
C THR A 121 -3.78 -5.97 0.34
N THR A 122 -4.37 -6.59 -0.71
CA THR A 122 -4.40 -8.06 -0.83
C THR A 122 -2.99 -8.62 -0.92
N THR A 123 -2.14 -8.04 -1.78
CA THR A 123 -0.74 -8.50 -1.94
C THR A 123 0.07 -8.28 -0.67
N THR A 124 -0.12 -7.14 0.03
CA THR A 124 0.57 -6.84 1.28
C THR A 124 0.20 -7.83 2.38
N ALA A 125 -1.09 -8.04 2.60
CA ALA A 125 -1.56 -8.98 3.61
C ALA A 125 -1.16 -10.43 3.28
N LEU A 126 -1.28 -10.83 2.00
CA LEU A 126 -0.85 -12.14 1.53
C LEU A 126 0.65 -12.34 1.73
N THR A 127 1.48 -11.37 1.38
CA THR A 127 2.94 -11.45 1.56
C THR A 127 3.32 -11.65 3.03
N ALA A 128 2.71 -10.88 3.94
CA ALA A 128 2.92 -11.05 5.38
C ALA A 128 2.41 -12.42 5.88
N HIS A 129 1.26 -12.87 5.39
CA HIS A 129 0.71 -14.19 5.71
C HIS A 129 1.65 -15.33 5.26
N LEU A 130 2.19 -15.23 4.05
CA LEU A 130 3.13 -16.21 3.50
C LEU A 130 4.42 -16.29 4.34
N LEU A 131 5.00 -15.15 4.69
CA LEU A 131 6.21 -15.07 5.50
C LEU A 131 5.98 -15.67 6.89
N ASN A 132 4.92 -15.27 7.57
CA ASN A 132 4.57 -15.78 8.90
C ASN A 132 4.29 -17.29 8.84
N GLY A 133 3.53 -17.76 7.86
CA GLY A 133 3.28 -19.20 7.65
C GLY A 133 4.53 -20.00 7.31
N ALA A 134 5.54 -19.37 6.72
CA ALA A 134 6.86 -19.95 6.51
C ALA A 134 7.80 -19.81 7.73
N GLY A 135 7.33 -19.31 8.88
CA GLY A 135 8.12 -19.15 10.09
C GLY A 135 9.09 -17.97 10.05
N VAL A 136 8.82 -16.95 9.21
CA VAL A 136 9.56 -15.69 9.14
C VAL A 136 8.66 -14.57 9.68
N PRO A 137 8.88 -14.09 10.92
CA PRO A 137 8.04 -13.05 11.53
C PRO A 137 7.97 -11.79 10.66
N ALA A 138 6.76 -11.45 10.21
CA ALA A 138 6.52 -10.30 9.35
C ALA A 138 5.32 -9.48 9.82
N ILE A 139 5.38 -8.16 9.65
CA ILE A 139 4.29 -7.22 9.94
C ILE A 139 3.91 -6.48 8.66
N ALA A 140 2.62 -6.47 8.35
CA ALA A 140 2.03 -5.64 7.31
C ALA A 140 1.67 -4.26 7.90
N CYS A 141 2.03 -3.17 7.22
CA CYS A 141 1.79 -1.81 7.69
C CYS A 141 1.81 -0.78 6.54
N GLY A 142 1.62 0.49 6.84
CA GLY A 142 1.78 1.59 5.90
C GLY A 142 0.46 2.23 5.48
N ASN A 143 0.14 2.24 4.18
CA ASN A 143 -1.16 2.75 3.68
C ASN A 143 -2.36 1.85 4.06
N ILE A 144 -2.10 0.82 4.82
CA ILE A 144 -3.06 0.01 5.58
C ILE A 144 -2.82 0.21 7.06
N SER A 145 -3.81 -0.08 7.91
CA SER A 145 -3.63 -0.05 9.37
C SER A 145 -2.86 -1.31 9.84
N PRO A 146 -1.92 -1.13 10.78
CA PRO A 146 -1.47 0.13 11.36
C PRO A 146 -0.57 0.95 10.42
N SER A 147 -0.42 2.25 10.69
CA SER A 147 0.57 3.08 10.02
C SER A 147 1.98 2.51 10.20
N ALA A 148 2.90 2.85 9.31
CA ALA A 148 4.25 2.27 9.37
C ALA A 148 4.99 2.65 10.67
N LEU A 149 4.86 3.90 11.13
CA LEU A 149 5.50 4.35 12.38
C LEU A 149 4.81 3.79 13.62
N ASP A 150 3.48 3.67 13.67
CA ASP A 150 2.81 3.01 14.79
C ASP A 150 3.25 1.54 14.89
N ALA A 151 3.30 0.80 13.77
CA ALA A 151 3.80 -0.57 13.75
C ALA A 151 5.24 -0.69 14.26
N LEU A 152 6.10 0.25 13.87
CA LEU A 152 7.49 0.28 14.34
C LEU A 152 7.57 0.55 15.84
N MET A 153 6.84 1.54 16.35
CA MET A 153 6.81 1.87 17.77
C MET A 153 6.30 0.70 18.61
N ASP A 154 5.21 0.05 18.19
CA ASP A 154 4.64 -1.12 18.88
C ASP A 154 5.63 -2.29 18.90
N ALA A 155 6.36 -2.53 17.83
CA ALA A 155 7.37 -3.58 17.76
C ALA A 155 8.58 -3.26 18.68
N LEU A 156 9.02 -2.01 18.72
CA LEU A 156 10.12 -1.56 19.60
C LEU A 156 9.72 -1.65 21.08
N ASP A 157 8.49 -1.28 21.43
CA ASP A 157 7.97 -1.40 22.78
C ASP A 157 7.80 -2.87 23.19
N GLY A 158 7.33 -3.70 22.25
CA GLY A 158 7.29 -5.16 22.40
C GLY A 158 8.68 -5.76 22.66
N ALA A 159 9.71 -5.26 21.96
CA ALA A 159 11.10 -5.72 22.13
C ALA A 159 11.66 -5.39 23.51
N GLN A 160 11.29 -4.25 24.10
CA GLN A 160 11.64 -3.93 25.50
C GLN A 160 11.00 -4.91 26.50
N LEU A 161 9.89 -5.56 26.11
CA LEU A 161 9.21 -6.60 26.89
C LEU A 161 9.67 -8.03 26.50
N GLY A 162 10.77 -8.16 25.75
CA GLY A 162 11.35 -9.45 25.36
C GLY A 162 10.72 -10.11 24.12
N LYS A 163 9.82 -9.45 23.40
CA LYS A 163 9.29 -9.97 22.13
C LYS A 163 10.31 -9.76 21.00
N PRO A 164 10.50 -10.70 20.08
CA PRO A 164 11.40 -10.50 18.95
C PRO A 164 10.87 -9.42 18.01
N LEU A 165 11.79 -8.61 17.46
CA LEU A 165 11.47 -7.72 16.35
C LEU A 165 11.08 -8.51 15.10
N PRO A 166 10.23 -7.97 14.22
CA PRO A 166 9.92 -8.60 12.95
C PRO A 166 11.18 -8.70 12.09
N GLN A 167 11.29 -9.80 11.35
CA GLN A 167 12.37 -9.98 10.37
C GLN A 167 12.07 -9.26 9.07
N VAL A 168 10.78 -9.08 8.75
CA VAL A 168 10.35 -8.42 7.50
C VAL A 168 9.19 -7.45 7.80
N TRP A 169 9.32 -6.24 7.28
CA TRP A 169 8.26 -5.24 7.21
C TRP A 169 7.65 -5.29 5.81
N VAL A 170 6.37 -5.57 5.69
CA VAL A 170 5.65 -5.57 4.40
C VAL A 170 4.83 -4.29 4.33
N VAL A 171 5.32 -3.32 3.55
CA VAL A 171 4.80 -1.95 3.58
C VAL A 171 3.96 -1.67 2.35
N GLU A 172 2.67 -1.42 2.55
CA GLU A 172 1.80 -0.88 1.52
C GLU A 172 2.06 0.60 1.34
N LEU A 173 2.18 1.06 0.09
CA LEU A 173 2.50 2.44 -0.24
C LEU A 173 1.53 3.02 -1.25
N SER A 174 0.96 4.18 -0.93
CA SER A 174 0.25 5.01 -1.89
C SER A 174 1.24 5.81 -2.75
N SER A 175 0.78 6.30 -3.92
CA SER A 175 1.56 7.23 -4.72
C SER A 175 1.87 8.53 -3.94
N PHE A 176 0.94 8.97 -3.09
CA PHE A 176 1.08 10.18 -2.27
C PHE A 176 2.21 10.08 -1.25
N GLN A 177 2.33 8.95 -0.55
CA GLN A 177 3.45 8.69 0.35
C GLN A 177 4.78 8.67 -0.41
N LEU A 178 4.78 8.09 -1.61
CA LEU A 178 5.98 7.97 -2.43
C LEU A 178 6.47 9.32 -2.98
N GLU A 179 5.61 10.34 -3.14
CA GLU A 179 6.02 11.68 -3.61
C GLU A 179 7.16 12.29 -2.78
N THR A 180 7.16 12.05 -1.48
CA THR A 180 8.13 12.60 -0.53
C THR A 180 8.92 11.53 0.22
N THR A 181 9.02 10.32 -0.36
CA THR A 181 9.90 9.24 0.10
C THR A 181 11.15 9.21 -0.77
N HIS A 182 12.34 9.27 -0.16
CA HIS A 182 13.62 9.44 -0.86
C HIS A 182 14.61 8.30 -0.61
N HIS A 183 14.60 7.68 0.58
CA HIS A 183 15.59 6.69 0.98
C HIS A 183 14.95 5.42 1.56
N LEU A 184 13.86 4.95 0.96
CA LEU A 184 13.18 3.72 1.38
C LEU A 184 14.14 2.52 1.37
N ASN A 185 14.87 2.33 0.27
CA ASN A 185 15.87 1.25 0.09
C ASN A 185 15.33 -0.15 0.48
N ALA A 186 14.13 -0.49 0.00
CA ALA A 186 13.54 -1.79 0.26
C ALA A 186 14.36 -2.93 -0.36
N GLU A 187 14.44 -4.09 0.31
CA GLU A 187 15.09 -5.30 -0.18
C GLU A 187 14.37 -5.91 -1.39
N ALA A 188 13.04 -5.74 -1.44
CA ALA A 188 12.23 -6.08 -2.60
C ALA A 188 11.09 -5.07 -2.75
N ALA A 189 10.74 -4.74 -3.99
CA ALA A 189 9.67 -3.80 -4.26
C ALA A 189 8.88 -4.18 -5.52
N THR A 190 7.61 -3.76 -5.57
CA THR A 190 6.77 -3.94 -6.76
C THR A 190 5.87 -2.74 -7.03
N VAL A 191 5.63 -2.47 -8.31
CA VAL A 191 4.47 -1.77 -8.83
C VAL A 191 3.58 -2.83 -9.46
N LEU A 192 2.45 -3.15 -8.83
CA LEU A 192 1.56 -4.23 -9.28
C LEU A 192 0.92 -3.92 -10.62
N ASN A 193 0.43 -2.71 -10.76
CA ASN A 193 -0.22 -2.18 -11.97
C ASN A 193 -0.39 -0.66 -11.87
N VAL A 194 -0.63 -0.01 -13.00
CA VAL A 194 -0.99 1.41 -13.08
C VAL A 194 -2.18 1.59 -14.00
N SER A 195 -3.30 1.99 -13.44
CA SER A 195 -4.51 2.39 -14.14
C SER A 195 -4.96 3.76 -13.65
N GLU A 196 -5.83 4.43 -14.39
CA GLU A 196 -6.32 5.76 -14.05
C GLU A 196 -6.94 5.79 -12.64
N ASP A 197 -6.35 6.61 -11.79
CA ASP A 197 -6.81 6.88 -10.43
C ASP A 197 -6.12 8.16 -9.94
N HIS A 198 -6.81 8.97 -9.14
CA HIS A 198 -6.25 10.19 -8.54
C HIS A 198 -5.58 11.16 -9.53
N LEU A 199 -6.00 11.21 -10.80
CA LEU A 199 -5.37 12.04 -11.83
C LEU A 199 -5.46 13.54 -11.55
N ASP A 200 -6.46 13.97 -10.78
CA ASP A 200 -6.60 15.34 -10.26
C ASP A 200 -5.35 15.82 -9.51
N ARG A 201 -4.67 14.93 -8.78
CA ARG A 201 -3.41 15.22 -8.09
C ARG A 201 -2.19 15.24 -9.01
N TYR A 202 -2.29 14.60 -10.17
CA TYR A 202 -1.19 14.41 -11.11
C TYR A 202 -1.35 15.20 -12.42
N ALA A 203 -1.99 16.36 -12.35
CA ALA A 203 -2.25 17.25 -13.49
C ALA A 203 -3.01 16.57 -14.66
N GLY A 204 -3.83 15.58 -14.38
CA GLY A 204 -4.55 14.80 -15.38
C GLY A 204 -3.72 13.75 -16.11
N GLU A 205 -2.43 13.58 -15.77
CA GLU A 205 -1.48 12.78 -16.52
C GLU A 205 -1.15 11.46 -15.81
N LEU A 206 -1.50 10.33 -16.44
CA LEU A 206 -1.19 8.98 -15.94
C LEU A 206 0.31 8.74 -15.78
N ALA A 207 1.13 9.35 -16.63
CA ALA A 207 2.59 9.27 -16.56
C ALA A 207 3.15 9.85 -15.24
N ASN A 208 2.59 10.96 -14.75
CA ASN A 208 3.00 11.55 -13.48
C ASN A 208 2.64 10.64 -12.29
N TYR A 209 1.47 10.01 -12.35
CA TYR A 209 1.04 9.03 -11.35
C TYR A 209 1.95 7.78 -11.35
N ALA A 210 2.28 7.25 -12.54
CA ALA A 210 3.23 6.15 -12.69
C ALA A 210 4.62 6.52 -12.17
N ALA A 211 5.10 7.73 -12.47
CA ALA A 211 6.39 8.24 -11.99
C ALA A 211 6.44 8.33 -10.46
N ALA A 212 5.35 8.77 -9.82
CA ALA A 212 5.26 8.77 -8.35
C ALA A 212 5.38 7.35 -7.77
N LYS A 213 4.67 6.36 -8.35
CA LYS A 213 4.76 4.95 -7.93
C LYS A 213 6.14 4.35 -8.17
N SER A 214 6.81 4.72 -9.26
CA SER A 214 8.13 4.21 -9.64
C SER A 214 9.20 4.52 -8.58
N ARG A 215 8.97 5.49 -7.70
CA ARG A 215 9.85 5.82 -6.57
C ARG A 215 9.98 4.68 -5.55
N VAL A 216 9.04 3.72 -5.54
CA VAL A 216 9.13 2.50 -4.72
C VAL A 216 10.42 1.71 -5.00
N PHE A 217 10.97 1.84 -6.20
CA PHE A 217 12.21 1.18 -6.62
C PHE A 217 13.49 1.95 -6.28
N GLN A 218 13.43 2.99 -5.47
CA GLN A 218 14.66 3.65 -5.00
C GLN A 218 15.51 2.67 -4.17
N GLY A 219 16.83 2.71 -4.39
CA GLY A 219 17.76 1.76 -3.77
C GLY A 219 18.21 0.66 -4.72
N ARG A 220 18.63 -0.49 -4.15
CA ARG A 220 19.27 -1.58 -4.91
C ARG A 220 18.56 -2.94 -4.78
N GLY A 221 17.45 -3.01 -4.06
CA GLY A 221 16.70 -4.25 -3.84
C GLY A 221 16.15 -4.86 -5.13
N VAL A 222 15.60 -6.05 -5.01
CA VAL A 222 14.99 -6.79 -6.12
C VAL A 222 13.75 -6.06 -6.65
N MET A 223 13.66 -5.90 -7.95
CA MET A 223 12.50 -5.36 -8.63
C MET A 223 11.58 -6.50 -9.05
N VAL A 224 10.37 -6.54 -8.52
CA VAL A 224 9.33 -7.50 -8.92
C VAL A 224 8.36 -6.76 -9.86
N LEU A 225 8.34 -7.16 -11.14
CA LEU A 225 7.65 -6.44 -12.21
C LEU A 225 6.53 -7.27 -12.80
N ASN A 226 5.40 -6.64 -13.07
CA ASN A 226 4.25 -7.26 -13.74
C ASN A 226 4.41 -7.19 -15.26
N ARG A 227 4.47 -8.36 -15.94
CA ARG A 227 4.56 -8.44 -17.40
C ARG A 227 3.28 -8.04 -18.13
N ASP A 228 2.16 -8.08 -17.44
CA ASP A 228 0.84 -7.73 -18.00
C ASP A 228 0.54 -6.22 -17.82
N ASP A 229 1.52 -5.43 -17.35
CA ASP A 229 1.40 -3.98 -17.13
C ASP A 229 2.64 -3.25 -17.66
N ASP A 230 2.45 -2.47 -18.71
CA ASP A 230 3.55 -1.75 -19.38
C ASP A 230 4.23 -0.73 -18.46
N TRP A 231 3.48 -0.07 -17.56
CA TRP A 231 4.06 0.88 -16.60
C TRP A 231 4.91 0.18 -15.55
N SER A 232 4.49 -1.01 -15.10
CA SER A 232 5.32 -1.84 -14.22
C SER A 232 6.61 -2.23 -14.91
N MET A 233 6.53 -2.76 -16.13
CA MET A 233 7.68 -3.19 -16.92
C MET A 233 8.62 -2.04 -17.30
N ALA A 234 8.10 -0.85 -17.57
CA ALA A 234 8.93 0.33 -17.89
C ALA A 234 9.90 0.73 -16.75
N ASN A 235 9.70 0.22 -15.53
CA ASN A 235 10.63 0.43 -14.42
C ASN A 235 11.89 -0.43 -14.50
N GLY A 236 11.96 -1.43 -15.37
CA GLY A 236 13.11 -2.33 -15.51
C GLY A 236 14.42 -1.57 -15.70
N ARG A 237 15.44 -1.89 -14.89
CA ARG A 237 16.75 -1.20 -14.93
C ARG A 237 17.87 -2.22 -15.14
N CYS A 238 18.70 -1.97 -16.15
CA CYS A 238 19.93 -2.76 -16.36
C CYS A 238 20.81 -2.74 -15.10
N GLY A 239 21.39 -3.89 -14.77
CA GLY A 239 22.28 -4.03 -13.61
C GLY A 239 21.56 -4.24 -12.26
N ARG A 240 20.22 -4.29 -12.25
CA ARG A 240 19.45 -4.68 -11.07
C ARG A 240 18.89 -6.08 -11.19
N THR A 241 18.76 -6.76 -10.07
CA THR A 241 18.05 -8.04 -10.01
C THR A 241 16.56 -7.78 -10.26
N MET A 242 16.02 -8.44 -11.29
CA MET A 242 14.62 -8.33 -11.67
C MET A 242 14.00 -9.72 -11.71
N VAL A 243 12.85 -9.87 -11.09
CA VAL A 243 11.95 -11.02 -11.18
C VAL A 243 10.64 -10.53 -11.76
N THR A 244 10.07 -11.26 -12.71
CA THR A 244 8.79 -10.86 -13.30
C THR A 244 7.69 -11.85 -12.96
N PHE A 245 6.45 -11.37 -12.93
CA PHE A 245 5.25 -12.18 -12.83
C PHE A 245 4.23 -11.77 -13.91
N GLY A 246 3.31 -12.67 -14.25
CA GLY A 246 2.26 -12.39 -15.25
C GLY A 246 1.40 -13.62 -15.50
N LEU A 247 0.27 -13.43 -16.17
CA LEU A 247 -0.71 -14.48 -16.47
C LEU A 247 -0.28 -15.39 -17.64
N ASN A 248 0.81 -15.02 -18.32
CA ASN A 248 1.45 -15.84 -19.35
C ASN A 248 2.55 -16.74 -18.74
N PRO A 249 3.08 -17.73 -19.47
CA PRO A 249 4.16 -18.57 -19.00
C PRO A 249 5.41 -17.78 -18.57
N ALA A 250 6.08 -18.24 -17.53
CA ALA A 250 7.29 -17.62 -17.02
C ALA A 250 8.43 -17.69 -18.05
N PRO A 251 9.02 -16.56 -18.47
CA PRO A 251 10.06 -16.56 -19.51
C PRO A 251 11.42 -17.07 -19.01
N ARG A 252 11.70 -16.95 -17.71
CA ARG A 252 12.98 -17.38 -17.10
C ARG A 252 12.71 -18.26 -15.88
N GLY A 253 13.70 -19.03 -15.46
CA GLY A 253 13.59 -19.92 -14.30
C GLY A 253 13.32 -19.23 -12.97
N VAL A 254 13.59 -17.93 -12.87
CA VAL A 254 13.35 -17.11 -11.67
C VAL A 254 12.01 -16.36 -11.70
N ASP A 255 11.36 -16.32 -12.85
CA ASP A 255 10.10 -15.60 -13.03
C ASP A 255 8.89 -16.46 -12.64
N TYR A 256 7.78 -15.80 -12.35
CA TYR A 256 6.50 -16.43 -12.05
C TYR A 256 5.52 -16.26 -13.21
N GLY A 257 4.69 -17.27 -13.45
CA GLY A 257 3.71 -17.24 -14.53
C GLY A 257 2.68 -18.35 -14.40
N LEU A 258 1.73 -18.38 -15.34
CA LEU A 258 0.75 -19.45 -15.43
C LEU A 258 1.15 -20.46 -16.53
N ALA A 259 1.00 -21.75 -16.22
CA ALA A 259 0.98 -22.83 -17.19
C ALA A 259 -0.40 -23.51 -17.10
N GLY A 260 -1.29 -23.19 -18.04
CA GLY A 260 -2.70 -23.52 -17.91
C GLY A 260 -3.31 -22.83 -16.68
N ARG A 261 -3.86 -23.61 -15.76
CA ARG A 261 -4.41 -23.12 -14.49
C ARG A 261 -3.47 -23.39 -13.29
N ALA A 262 -2.17 -23.38 -13.50
CA ALA A 262 -1.21 -23.59 -12.42
C ALA A 262 -0.22 -22.42 -12.33
N ILE A 263 0.02 -21.93 -11.13
CA ILE A 263 1.10 -20.98 -10.83
C ILE A 263 2.43 -21.74 -10.86
N CYS A 264 3.36 -21.23 -11.66
CA CYS A 264 4.69 -21.80 -11.85
C CYS A 264 5.78 -20.79 -11.54
N ARG A 265 6.92 -21.28 -11.08
CA ARG A 265 8.21 -20.58 -11.06
C ARG A 265 9.10 -21.18 -12.13
N GLY A 266 9.38 -20.44 -13.18
CA GLY A 266 9.99 -21.00 -14.37
C GLY A 266 9.13 -22.16 -14.92
N LYS A 267 9.70 -23.36 -14.93
CA LYS A 267 9.01 -24.60 -15.34
C LYS A 267 8.45 -25.41 -14.15
N GLU A 268 8.78 -25.03 -12.93
CA GLU A 268 8.32 -25.71 -11.72
C GLU A 268 6.89 -25.32 -11.39
N VAL A 269 5.99 -26.29 -11.35
CA VAL A 269 4.60 -26.11 -10.93
C VAL A 269 4.55 -26.02 -9.41
N LEU A 270 4.05 -24.91 -8.87
CA LEU A 270 3.92 -24.68 -7.43
C LEU A 270 2.54 -25.04 -6.92
N VAL A 271 1.48 -24.56 -7.56
CA VAL A 271 0.10 -24.74 -7.08
C VAL A 271 -0.91 -24.50 -8.21
N ALA A 272 -1.99 -25.28 -8.23
CA ALA A 272 -3.13 -24.99 -9.11
C ALA A 272 -3.89 -23.76 -8.60
N VAL A 273 -4.35 -22.90 -9.51
CA VAL A 273 -5.14 -21.70 -9.17
C VAL A 273 -6.42 -22.10 -8.41
N ASP A 274 -7.06 -23.20 -8.80
CA ASP A 274 -8.28 -23.70 -8.20
C ASP A 274 -8.06 -24.26 -6.76
N ALA A 275 -6.82 -24.47 -6.34
CA ALA A 275 -6.47 -24.85 -4.97
C ALA A 275 -6.33 -23.62 -4.03
N LEU A 276 -6.42 -22.40 -4.58
CA LEU A 276 -6.41 -21.17 -3.81
C LEU A 276 -7.84 -20.85 -3.36
N LYS A 277 -7.96 -20.26 -2.19
CA LYS A 277 -9.24 -19.74 -1.68
C LYS A 277 -9.59 -18.35 -2.23
N LEU A 278 -8.65 -17.73 -2.96
CA LEU A 278 -8.86 -16.47 -3.66
C LEU A 278 -9.34 -16.74 -5.08
N SER A 279 -10.46 -16.19 -5.46
CA SER A 279 -11.02 -16.31 -6.81
C SER A 279 -10.44 -15.26 -7.76
N GLY A 280 -10.39 -15.59 -9.05
CA GLY A 280 -10.05 -14.70 -10.14
C GLY A 280 -8.55 -14.65 -10.51
N LEU A 281 -8.28 -14.39 -11.79
CA LEU A 281 -6.90 -14.33 -12.32
C LEU A 281 -6.11 -13.16 -11.75
N HIS A 282 -6.76 -12.04 -11.42
CA HIS A 282 -6.11 -10.92 -10.75
C HIS A 282 -5.54 -11.33 -9.38
N ASN A 283 -6.20 -12.23 -8.65
CA ASN A 283 -5.67 -12.77 -7.41
C ASN A 283 -4.56 -13.81 -7.63
N ALA A 284 -4.58 -14.53 -8.76
CA ALA A 284 -3.42 -15.34 -9.15
C ALA A 284 -2.19 -14.46 -9.44
N ALA A 285 -2.36 -13.30 -10.08
CA ALA A 285 -1.29 -12.32 -10.28
C ALA A 285 -0.78 -11.75 -8.93
N ASN A 286 -1.69 -11.37 -8.02
CA ASN A 286 -1.33 -10.94 -6.65
C ASN A 286 -0.55 -12.03 -5.89
N ALA A 287 -0.95 -13.30 -6.03
CA ALA A 287 -0.26 -14.44 -5.44
C ALA A 287 1.16 -14.61 -6.00
N MET A 288 1.32 -14.51 -7.31
CA MET A 288 2.64 -14.57 -7.95
C MET A 288 3.56 -13.42 -7.53
N ALA A 289 3.03 -12.20 -7.42
CA ALA A 289 3.75 -11.05 -6.88
C ALA A 289 4.21 -11.30 -5.43
N ALA A 290 3.32 -11.78 -4.57
CA ALA A 290 3.63 -12.09 -3.17
C ALA A 290 4.70 -13.20 -3.04
N LEU A 291 4.61 -14.27 -3.84
CA LEU A 291 5.62 -15.33 -3.89
C LEU A 291 7.00 -14.78 -4.30
N ALA A 292 7.05 -13.96 -5.36
CA ALA A 292 8.28 -13.36 -5.84
C ALA A 292 8.91 -12.42 -4.79
N LEU A 293 8.10 -11.63 -4.08
CA LEU A 293 8.56 -10.75 -3.00
C LEU A 293 9.12 -11.55 -1.81
N CYS A 294 8.45 -12.63 -1.42
CA CYS A 294 8.93 -13.51 -0.34
C CYS A 294 10.24 -14.21 -0.72
N GLU A 295 10.36 -14.68 -1.97
CA GLU A 295 11.60 -15.29 -2.46
C GLU A 295 12.76 -14.27 -2.49
N ALA A 296 12.47 -13.04 -2.89
CA ALA A 296 13.46 -11.97 -2.94
C ALA A 296 14.08 -11.63 -1.57
N VAL A 297 13.38 -11.90 -0.48
CA VAL A 297 13.92 -11.76 0.89
C VAL A 297 14.50 -13.05 1.45
N GLY A 298 14.60 -14.13 0.64
CA GLY A 298 15.31 -15.36 0.95
C GLY A 298 14.44 -16.53 1.40
N VAL A 299 13.12 -16.49 1.20
CA VAL A 299 12.24 -17.62 1.54
C VAL A 299 11.98 -18.49 0.32
N ALA A 300 12.35 -19.78 0.41
CA ALA A 300 12.18 -20.72 -0.69
C ALA A 300 10.70 -20.90 -1.07
N PRO A 301 10.34 -20.91 -2.37
CA PRO A 301 8.95 -21.01 -2.85
C PRO A 301 8.20 -22.22 -2.28
N ALA A 302 8.87 -23.36 -2.12
CA ALA A 302 8.26 -24.57 -1.55
C ALA A 302 7.68 -24.37 -0.14
N ARG A 303 8.27 -23.47 0.68
CA ARG A 303 7.78 -23.14 2.02
C ARG A 303 6.54 -22.23 2.00
N LEU A 304 6.25 -21.60 0.88
CA LEU A 304 5.17 -20.64 0.71
C LEU A 304 3.87 -21.29 0.20
N VAL A 305 3.93 -22.49 -0.38
CA VAL A 305 2.77 -23.14 -1.01
C VAL A 305 1.67 -23.48 0.00
N ALA A 306 2.00 -24.03 1.17
CA ALA A 306 1.01 -24.36 2.19
C ALA A 306 0.34 -23.11 2.78
N PRO A 307 1.08 -22.04 3.18
CA PRO A 307 0.49 -20.77 3.57
C PRO A 307 -0.38 -20.14 2.47
N LEU A 308 0.05 -20.21 1.19
CA LEU A 308 -0.72 -19.66 0.08
C LEU A 308 -2.12 -20.30 -0.04
N LYS A 309 -2.21 -21.61 0.11
CA LYS A 309 -3.49 -22.34 0.09
C LYS A 309 -4.39 -22.01 1.30
N SER A 310 -3.83 -21.55 2.40
CA SER A 310 -4.58 -21.22 3.61
C SER A 310 -5.16 -19.81 3.63
N PHE A 311 -4.65 -18.90 2.83
CA PHE A 311 -5.11 -17.51 2.81
C PHE A 311 -6.52 -17.37 2.24
N THR A 312 -7.43 -16.82 3.03
CA THR A 312 -8.87 -16.74 2.72
C THR A 312 -9.30 -15.41 2.10
N GLY A 313 -8.35 -14.51 1.83
CA GLY A 313 -8.66 -13.15 1.40
C GLY A 313 -8.82 -12.17 2.56
N LEU A 314 -9.34 -11.00 2.24
CA LEU A 314 -9.59 -9.91 3.19
C LEU A 314 -11.07 -9.55 3.20
N PRO A 315 -11.61 -9.09 4.33
CA PRO A 315 -12.98 -8.58 4.40
C PRO A 315 -13.21 -7.46 3.38
N HIS A 316 -14.40 -7.44 2.80
CA HIS A 316 -14.84 -6.42 1.84
C HIS A 316 -14.03 -6.36 0.52
N ARG A 317 -13.36 -7.47 0.13
CA ARG A 317 -12.62 -7.59 -1.14
C ARG A 317 -13.02 -8.88 -1.85
N VAL A 318 -14.02 -8.77 -2.74
CA VAL A 318 -14.64 -9.91 -3.44
C VAL A 318 -15.01 -11.01 -2.44
N GLU A 319 -15.50 -10.62 -1.28
CA GLU A 319 -15.86 -11.50 -0.18
C GLU A 319 -17.26 -12.09 -0.41
N THR A 320 -17.39 -13.41 -0.46
CA THR A 320 -18.71 -14.04 -0.47
C THR A 320 -19.32 -13.97 0.92
N VAL A 321 -20.32 -13.09 1.09
CA VAL A 321 -20.96 -12.83 2.40
C VAL A 321 -22.18 -13.72 2.64
N ALA A 322 -22.83 -14.21 1.59
CA ALA A 322 -23.96 -15.11 1.69
C ALA A 322 -24.19 -15.91 0.39
N GLU A 323 -24.84 -17.06 0.52
CA GLU A 323 -25.44 -17.79 -0.59
C GLU A 323 -26.90 -18.10 -0.24
N ILE A 324 -27.84 -17.52 -1.00
CA ILE A 324 -29.28 -17.63 -0.74
C ILE A 324 -29.98 -18.10 -2.00
N ALA A 325 -30.64 -19.24 -1.94
CA ALA A 325 -31.36 -19.87 -3.07
C ALA A 325 -30.49 -20.03 -4.36
N GLY A 326 -29.20 -20.37 -4.18
CA GLY A 326 -28.25 -20.53 -5.28
C GLY A 326 -27.72 -19.21 -5.86
N VAL A 327 -27.98 -18.08 -5.20
CA VAL A 327 -27.42 -16.76 -5.53
C VAL A 327 -26.34 -16.40 -4.54
N SER A 328 -25.10 -16.17 -5.02
CA SER A 328 -23.99 -15.71 -4.20
C SER A 328 -24.02 -14.19 -4.06
N TYR A 329 -23.94 -13.71 -2.82
CA TYR A 329 -23.83 -12.30 -2.48
C TYR A 329 -22.37 -11.99 -2.16
N ILE A 330 -21.81 -11.00 -2.89
CA ILE A 330 -20.38 -10.68 -2.81
C ILE A 330 -20.22 -9.23 -2.40
N ASP A 331 -19.38 -9.01 -1.39
CA ASP A 331 -18.99 -7.69 -0.91
C ASP A 331 -17.62 -7.31 -1.48
N ASP A 332 -17.56 -6.24 -2.26
CA ASP A 332 -16.33 -5.61 -2.76
C ASP A 332 -16.36 -4.08 -2.50
N SER A 333 -16.87 -3.67 -1.35
CA SER A 333 -17.00 -2.26 -0.97
C SER A 333 -15.66 -1.52 -0.85
N LYS A 334 -14.52 -2.23 -0.91
CA LYS A 334 -13.17 -1.66 -1.00
C LYS A 334 -12.69 -1.46 -2.43
N GLY A 335 -13.45 -1.86 -3.45
CA GLY A 335 -13.21 -1.52 -4.85
C GLY A 335 -13.64 -0.06 -5.11
N THR A 336 -12.68 0.86 -5.22
CA THR A 336 -12.94 2.32 -5.28
C THR A 336 -12.73 2.94 -6.65
N ASN A 337 -12.36 2.14 -7.65
CA ASN A 337 -12.17 2.59 -9.03
C ASN A 337 -12.70 1.56 -10.04
N VAL A 338 -12.90 2.01 -11.28
CA VAL A 338 -13.46 1.20 -12.37
C VAL A 338 -12.62 -0.07 -12.63
N GLY A 339 -11.30 0.03 -12.58
CA GLY A 339 -10.40 -1.11 -12.79
C GLY A 339 -10.56 -2.20 -11.72
N ALA A 340 -10.78 -1.81 -10.45
CA ALA A 340 -11.06 -2.76 -9.37
C ALA A 340 -12.39 -3.49 -9.61
N SER A 341 -13.45 -2.76 -9.99
CA SER A 341 -14.77 -3.35 -10.25
C SER A 341 -14.75 -4.29 -11.46
N LEU A 342 -14.03 -3.92 -12.53
CA LEU A 342 -13.85 -4.80 -13.69
C LEU A 342 -13.12 -6.10 -13.31
N ALA A 343 -12.00 -6.01 -12.57
CA ALA A 343 -11.25 -7.17 -12.13
C ALA A 343 -12.08 -8.10 -11.22
N ALA A 344 -12.94 -7.54 -10.36
CA ALA A 344 -13.87 -8.30 -9.54
C ALA A 344 -14.88 -9.06 -10.40
N ILE A 345 -15.50 -8.40 -11.38
CA ILE A 345 -16.49 -8.98 -12.29
C ILE A 345 -15.86 -10.09 -13.14
N GLU A 346 -14.71 -9.84 -13.79
CA GLU A 346 -13.95 -10.84 -14.56
C GLU A 346 -13.54 -12.05 -13.68
N GLY A 347 -13.20 -11.80 -12.42
CA GLY A 347 -12.91 -12.86 -11.46
C GLY A 347 -14.11 -13.75 -11.16
N LEU A 348 -15.31 -13.18 -11.15
CA LEU A 348 -16.58 -13.88 -10.93
C LEU A 348 -17.04 -14.65 -12.17
N GLU A 349 -16.81 -14.11 -13.37
CA GLU A 349 -17.10 -14.80 -14.66
C GLU A 349 -16.36 -16.14 -14.75
N THR A 350 -15.08 -16.15 -14.38
CA THR A 350 -14.27 -17.38 -14.39
C THR A 350 -14.75 -18.43 -13.37
N ALA A 351 -15.47 -18.01 -12.35
CA ALA A 351 -16.07 -18.88 -11.35
C ALA A 351 -17.49 -19.36 -11.74
N ALA A 352 -18.18 -18.63 -12.63
CA ALA A 352 -19.54 -18.95 -13.07
C ALA A 352 -19.73 -18.66 -14.58
N PRO A 353 -19.28 -19.56 -15.47
CA PRO A 353 -19.27 -19.36 -16.92
C PRO A 353 -20.63 -19.05 -17.58
N GLY A 354 -21.75 -19.22 -16.90
CA GLY A 354 -23.10 -18.90 -17.39
C GLY A 354 -23.49 -17.43 -17.32
N LEU A 355 -22.67 -16.57 -16.67
CA LEU A 355 -22.96 -15.15 -16.49
C LEU A 355 -22.35 -14.26 -17.58
N GLU A 356 -21.48 -14.79 -18.44
CA GLU A 356 -20.74 -14.08 -19.48
C GLU A 356 -21.60 -13.10 -20.32
N PRO A 357 -22.82 -13.43 -20.77
CA PRO A 357 -23.65 -12.52 -21.57
C PRO A 357 -24.24 -11.34 -20.77
N TYR A 358 -24.27 -11.43 -19.45
CA TYR A 358 -24.95 -10.46 -18.57
C TYR A 358 -23.98 -9.50 -17.86
N VAL A 359 -22.69 -9.79 -17.86
CA VAL A 359 -21.67 -9.05 -17.11
C VAL A 359 -21.53 -7.63 -17.62
N VAL A 360 -21.38 -7.42 -18.92
CA VAL A 360 -21.25 -6.07 -19.48
C VAL A 360 -22.52 -5.24 -19.27
N PRO A 361 -23.74 -5.74 -19.55
CA PRO A 361 -24.97 -5.02 -19.25
C PRO A 361 -25.13 -4.68 -17.74
N LEU A 362 -24.77 -5.61 -16.85
CA LEU A 362 -24.89 -5.40 -15.40
C LEU A 362 -23.85 -4.39 -14.90
N ALA A 363 -22.62 -4.47 -15.37
CA ALA A 363 -21.56 -3.52 -15.05
C ALA A 363 -21.92 -2.10 -15.51
N VAL A 364 -22.45 -1.94 -16.72
CA VAL A 364 -22.92 -0.65 -17.24
C VAL A 364 -24.07 -0.12 -16.38
N LEU A 365 -25.00 -0.96 -15.95
CA LEU A 365 -26.14 -0.57 -15.11
C LEU A 365 -25.71 -0.13 -13.72
N VAL A 366 -24.75 -0.83 -13.10
CA VAL A 366 -24.16 -0.47 -11.79
C VAL A 366 -23.35 0.83 -11.89
N LEU A 367 -22.50 0.97 -12.90
CA LEU A 367 -21.73 2.18 -13.16
C LEU A 367 -22.63 3.39 -13.41
N PHE A 368 -23.70 3.22 -14.19
CA PHE A 368 -24.69 4.27 -14.45
C PHE A 368 -25.45 4.66 -13.18
N GLY A 369 -25.80 3.68 -12.33
CA GLY A 369 -26.41 3.91 -11.03
C GLY A 369 -25.48 4.69 -10.09
N LEU A 370 -24.20 4.31 -10.00
CA LEU A 370 -23.17 5.01 -9.22
C LEU A 370 -22.94 6.42 -9.73
N PHE A 371 -22.92 6.63 -11.05
CA PHE A 371 -22.74 7.95 -11.66
C PHE A 371 -23.92 8.90 -11.34
N ILE A 372 -25.18 8.38 -11.37
CA ILE A 372 -26.36 9.13 -10.96
C ILE A 372 -26.32 9.47 -9.47
N LEU A 373 -25.83 8.57 -8.62
CA LEU A 373 -25.68 8.80 -7.19
C LEU A 373 -24.59 9.86 -6.91
N GLN A 374 -23.46 9.77 -7.59
CA GLN A 374 -22.37 10.75 -7.48
C GLN A 374 -22.76 12.14 -7.96
N SER A 375 -23.58 12.24 -9.03
CA SER A 375 -24.06 13.53 -9.55
C SER A 375 -24.98 14.29 -8.58
N ARG A 376 -25.53 13.60 -7.57
CA ARG A 376 -26.40 14.19 -6.50
C ARG A 376 -25.67 14.57 -5.22
N GLY A 377 -24.33 14.44 -5.21
CA GLY A 377 -23.45 14.80 -4.09
C GLY A 377 -23.30 13.69 -3.04
N THR A 378 -22.04 13.35 -2.74
CA THR A 378 -21.65 12.29 -1.78
C THR A 378 -22.19 12.47 -0.36
N ALA A 379 -22.51 13.71 0.04
CA ALA A 379 -23.10 14.02 1.35
C ALA A 379 -24.52 13.43 1.57
N SER A 380 -25.27 13.18 0.49
CA SER A 380 -26.61 12.58 0.58
C SER A 380 -26.56 11.07 0.68
N VAL A 381 -25.55 10.46 0.08
CA VAL A 381 -25.32 9.00 0.10
C VAL A 381 -24.80 8.55 1.46
N GLY A 382 -23.90 9.31 2.08
CA GLY A 382 -23.39 9.03 3.43
C GLY A 382 -24.44 9.02 4.54
N ARG A 383 -25.60 9.68 4.34
CA ARG A 383 -26.71 9.62 5.29
C ARG A 383 -27.62 8.40 5.15
N LEU A 384 -27.51 7.66 4.05
CA LEU A 384 -28.33 6.47 3.78
C LEU A 384 -27.65 5.18 4.22
N PHE A 385 -26.31 5.19 4.34
CA PHE A 385 -25.47 4.02 4.60
C PHE A 385 -24.53 4.19 5.80
N GLY A 386 -24.61 5.30 6.53
CA GLY A 386 -23.81 5.58 7.73
C GLY A 386 -24.59 5.55 9.03
#